data_cfa52afe04195f7bc7ce7bbfd7992e7f
#
_entry.id   cfa52afe04195f7bc7ce7bbfd7992e7f
#
_cell.length_a   1.000
_cell.length_b   1.000
_cell.length_c   1.000
_cell.angle_alpha   90.00
_cell.angle_beta   90.00
_cell.angle_gamma   90.00
#
_symmetry.space_group_name_H-M   'P 1'
#
loop_
_entity.id
_entity.type
_entity.pdbx_description
1 polymer ?
#
loop_
_entity_poly.entity_id
_entity_poly.type
_entity_poly.pdbx_seq_one_letter_code
_entity_poly.pdbx_strand_id
1 'polypeptide(L)'
;MCGIVGYVGNKQVVPLIIDGLRKLEYRGYDSAGIAVVDEARHLELRRAEGKLRNLEEAIRLKPLDGTYGIGHTRWATHGRPTEENAHPHRDRSGKVVVVHNGIIENYLALKERLADQGHEFKTETDTEVVAHLIGHYIEKEGLSLELAVRRAVAELRGIFALSIISVDEPDMVIAVREGPPVVIGLGDGEFFVASDIPPILAHTRDVFFLGDREIAVLTKESVRVTDFDGNAVEPQRQRITWDPIMAEKGGFKHFMLKEIYEQPRAVRDTVQGRVSLDTGRVYLDEMDISEEEFRSITSIKIAACGTSWHAGLAGKYMLEKLARVPVEVDYASEFRYRDPVLSESDLLIVISQSGETADTIAAMREARQQGCKVLAVCNVQGSMIHREADGTILTHAGPEIGVASTKAFTAQMIALYLFALYLGELRGTINEDEAKRLAQDLAELPLKIEQLLNDADLIEELSKDFFRVQDFLYLGRGINFPVALEGALKLKEISYIHA
;
A
#
# COMPACT_ATOMS: atom_id res chain seq x y z
N MET A 1 9.00 2.19 2.24
CA MET A 1 7.82 3.10 2.22
C MET A 1 7.58 3.61 3.64
N CYS A 2 7.16 4.85 3.80
CA CYS A 2 6.92 5.47 5.11
C CYS A 2 5.50 5.21 5.64
N GLY A 3 5.26 5.46 6.93
CA GLY A 3 3.96 5.31 7.58
C GLY A 3 3.48 6.63 8.22
N ILE A 4 2.27 7.08 7.88
CA ILE A 4 1.60 8.24 8.48
C ILE A 4 0.47 7.77 9.38
N VAL A 5 0.31 8.39 10.54
CA VAL A 5 -0.87 8.29 11.40
C VAL A 5 -1.23 9.68 11.91
N GLY A 6 -2.48 10.07 11.78
CA GLY A 6 -3.05 11.30 12.34
C GLY A 6 -4.33 10.99 13.09
N TYR A 7 -4.65 11.80 14.09
CA TYR A 7 -5.85 11.64 14.91
C TYR A 7 -6.37 13.02 15.36
N VAL A 8 -7.68 13.13 15.34
CA VAL A 8 -8.43 14.21 15.98
C VAL A 8 -9.67 13.64 16.68
N GLY A 9 -9.87 13.99 17.93
CA GLY A 9 -11.00 13.47 18.73
C GLY A 9 -10.88 13.86 20.19
N ASN A 10 -11.55 13.09 21.06
CA ASN A 10 -11.61 13.37 22.50
C ASN A 10 -10.69 12.45 23.33
N LYS A 11 -9.97 11.52 22.70
CA LYS A 11 -9.08 10.60 23.41
C LYS A 11 -7.66 11.16 23.46
N GLN A 12 -6.86 10.65 24.38
CA GLN A 12 -5.42 10.89 24.42
C GLN A 12 -4.77 10.41 23.13
N VAL A 13 -4.16 11.35 22.38
CA VAL A 13 -3.67 11.09 21.03
C VAL A 13 -2.39 10.24 20.99
N VAL A 14 -1.52 10.38 21.99
CA VAL A 14 -0.18 9.75 21.96
C VAL A 14 -0.26 8.22 21.90
N PRO A 15 -1.03 7.53 22.77
CA PRO A 15 -1.19 6.08 22.68
C PRO A 15 -1.75 5.60 21.34
N LEU A 16 -2.70 6.35 20.76
CA LEU A 16 -3.34 6.02 19.49
C LEU A 16 -2.36 6.09 18.33
N ILE A 17 -1.59 7.18 18.26
CA ILE A 17 -0.59 7.36 17.20
C ILE A 17 0.52 6.32 17.35
N ILE A 18 1.05 6.08 18.54
CA ILE A 18 2.12 5.10 18.77
C ILE A 18 1.67 3.68 18.41
N ASP A 19 0.44 3.29 18.79
CA ASP A 19 -0.11 1.99 18.39
C ASP A 19 -0.27 1.89 16.86
N GLY A 20 -0.78 2.96 16.23
CA GLY A 20 -0.88 3.03 14.78
C GLY A 20 0.47 2.95 14.06
N LEU A 21 1.48 3.70 14.54
CA LEU A 21 2.84 3.65 13.98
C LEU A 21 3.48 2.27 14.15
N ARG A 22 3.22 1.57 15.27
CA ARG A 22 3.69 0.20 15.48
C ARG A 22 3.13 -0.76 14.42
N LYS A 23 1.90 -0.55 14.00
CA LYS A 23 1.27 -1.33 12.92
C LYS A 23 1.77 -0.95 11.53
N LEU A 24 2.50 0.17 11.39
CA LEU A 24 3.13 0.64 10.16
C LEU A 24 4.66 0.50 10.15
N GLU A 25 5.28 0.02 11.23
CA GLU A 25 6.74 -0.08 11.33
C GLU A 25 7.36 -0.93 10.20
N TYR A 26 6.59 -1.87 9.64
CA TYR A 26 6.99 -2.63 8.46
C TYR A 26 7.22 -1.76 7.21
N ARG A 27 6.63 -0.57 7.16
CA ARG A 27 6.79 0.37 6.04
C ARG A 27 8.02 1.26 6.16
N GLY A 28 8.54 1.47 7.37
CA GLY A 28 9.72 2.28 7.63
C GLY A 28 10.14 2.19 9.09
N TYR A 29 11.45 2.10 9.34
CA TYR A 29 12.01 1.88 10.67
C TYR A 29 13.39 2.53 10.88
N ASP A 30 13.77 3.47 10.02
CA ASP A 30 15.05 4.18 10.15
C ASP A 30 14.97 5.39 11.08
N SER A 31 13.79 5.96 11.22
CA SER A 31 13.47 6.99 12.19
C SER A 31 11.96 7.10 12.39
N ALA A 32 11.55 7.66 13.51
CA ALA A 32 10.14 7.88 13.83
C ALA A 32 9.96 9.20 14.60
N GLY A 33 8.74 9.75 14.54
CA GLY A 33 8.41 10.91 15.34
C GLY A 33 6.92 11.19 15.41
N ILE A 34 6.57 12.05 16.35
CA ILE A 34 5.22 12.45 16.68
C ILE A 34 5.18 13.95 16.99
N ALA A 35 4.12 14.62 16.58
CA ALA A 35 3.77 15.96 17.01
C ALA A 35 2.34 15.97 17.56
N VAL A 36 2.15 16.59 18.71
CA VAL A 36 0.86 16.72 19.38
C VAL A 36 0.65 18.16 19.84
N VAL A 37 -0.60 18.54 19.98
CA VAL A 37 -0.97 19.84 20.52
C VAL A 37 -1.82 19.59 21.76
N ASP A 38 -1.44 20.23 22.86
CA ASP A 38 -2.14 20.17 24.14
C ASP A 38 -3.34 21.15 24.21
N GLU A 39 -4.14 21.03 25.28
CA GLU A 39 -5.29 21.92 25.51
C GLU A 39 -4.88 23.41 25.67
N ALA A 40 -3.64 23.67 26.08
CA ALA A 40 -3.09 25.03 26.20
C ALA A 40 -2.52 25.55 24.86
N ARG A 41 -2.70 24.81 23.78
CA ARG A 41 -2.19 25.09 22.42
C ARG A 41 -0.67 25.10 22.34
N HIS A 42 0.01 24.30 23.15
CA HIS A 42 1.44 24.08 22.97
C HIS A 42 1.67 22.91 22.02
N LEU A 43 2.47 23.16 21.00
CA LEU A 43 2.92 22.12 20.07
C LEU A 43 4.17 21.45 20.62
N GLU A 44 4.04 20.20 20.97
CA GLU A 44 5.18 19.38 21.36
C GLU A 44 5.54 18.35 20.27
N LEU A 45 6.83 18.13 20.11
CA LEU A 45 7.37 17.23 19.10
C LEU A 45 8.44 16.34 19.72
N ARG A 46 8.42 15.04 19.37
CA ARG A 46 9.47 14.07 19.68
C ARG A 46 9.85 13.32 18.43
N ARG A 47 11.14 13.12 18.24
CA ARG A 47 11.71 12.37 17.13
C ARG A 47 12.81 11.46 17.68
N ALA A 48 13.05 10.34 17.00
CA ALA A 48 14.13 9.44 17.32
C ALA A 48 14.64 8.75 16.05
N GLU A 49 15.94 8.57 15.98
CA GLU A 49 16.59 7.72 15.00
C GLU A 49 16.35 6.24 15.34
N GLY A 50 16.24 5.40 14.31
CA GLY A 50 16.06 3.96 14.43
C GLY A 50 14.59 3.56 14.66
N LYS A 51 14.41 2.41 15.28
CA LYS A 51 13.09 1.77 15.47
C LYS A 51 12.16 2.58 16.36
N LEU A 52 10.86 2.35 16.21
CA LEU A 52 9.79 3.02 16.98
C LEU A 52 10.01 2.96 18.50
N ARG A 53 10.62 1.88 19.03
CA ARG A 53 10.96 1.77 20.46
C ARG A 53 11.83 2.92 20.96
N ASN A 54 12.66 3.52 20.12
CA ASN A 54 13.52 4.64 20.51
C ASN A 54 12.66 5.92 20.70
N LEU A 55 11.63 6.10 19.87
CA LEU A 55 10.63 7.17 20.05
C LEU A 55 9.80 6.94 21.31
N GLU A 56 9.37 5.70 21.59
CA GLU A 56 8.64 5.35 22.81
C GLU A 56 9.47 5.67 24.07
N GLU A 57 10.78 5.39 24.05
CA GLU A 57 11.69 5.74 25.15
C GLU A 57 11.82 7.26 25.30
N ALA A 58 11.95 8.01 24.20
CA ALA A 58 12.00 9.48 24.24
C ALA A 58 10.73 10.09 24.83
N ILE A 59 9.55 9.52 24.50
CA ILE A 59 8.26 9.93 25.07
C ILE A 59 8.17 9.56 26.54
N ARG A 60 8.65 8.39 26.95
CA ARG A 60 8.69 7.96 28.35
C ARG A 60 9.52 8.90 29.22
N LEU A 61 10.67 9.37 28.69
CA LEU A 61 11.54 10.32 29.40
C LEU A 61 10.96 11.73 29.49
N LYS A 62 10.23 12.15 28.45
CA LYS A 62 9.55 13.46 28.39
C LYS A 62 8.16 13.26 27.81
N PRO A 63 7.16 12.97 28.67
CA PRO A 63 5.80 12.67 28.23
C PRO A 63 5.18 13.78 27.39
N LEU A 64 4.26 13.37 26.53
CA LEU A 64 3.45 14.24 25.67
C LEU A 64 1.98 14.09 26.06
N ASP A 65 1.24 15.17 25.91
CA ASP A 65 -0.21 15.21 26.14
C ASP A 65 -0.91 15.95 25.00
N GLY A 66 -2.14 15.57 24.68
CA GLY A 66 -2.94 16.22 23.64
C GLY A 66 -4.09 15.35 23.14
N THR A 67 -5.00 15.98 22.40
CA THR A 67 -6.20 15.33 21.83
C THR A 67 -6.16 15.27 20.29
N TYR A 68 -5.21 15.93 19.66
CA TYR A 68 -4.95 15.79 18.22
C TYR A 68 -3.46 15.83 17.92
N GLY A 69 -3.07 15.18 16.85
CA GLY A 69 -1.67 15.09 16.48
C GLY A 69 -1.42 14.23 15.24
N ILE A 70 -0.17 14.21 14.84
CA ILE A 70 0.33 13.44 13.69
C ILE A 70 1.61 12.71 14.05
N GLY A 71 1.82 11.53 13.47
CA GLY A 71 3.03 10.75 13.66
C GLY A 71 3.49 10.09 12.37
N HIS A 72 4.74 9.69 12.36
CA HIS A 72 5.41 9.16 11.18
C HIS A 72 6.46 8.11 11.52
N THR A 73 6.55 7.06 10.68
CA THR A 73 7.69 6.16 10.59
C THR A 73 8.33 6.33 9.23
N ARG A 74 9.65 6.55 9.20
CA ARG A 74 10.37 6.94 8.00
C ARG A 74 11.18 5.79 7.41
N TRP A 75 11.22 5.77 6.08
CA TRP A 75 12.23 5.11 5.27
C TRP A 75 12.89 6.18 4.43
N ALA A 76 14.13 6.53 4.76
CA ALA A 76 14.80 7.70 4.18
C ALA A 76 14.96 7.58 2.66
N THR A 77 14.48 8.60 1.95
CA THR A 77 14.73 8.82 0.51
C THR A 77 15.62 10.04 0.30
N HIS A 78 15.45 11.10 1.11
CA HIS A 78 16.24 12.34 1.09
C HIS A 78 16.74 12.65 2.49
N GLY A 79 18.04 12.93 2.61
CA GLY A 79 18.72 13.18 3.90
C GLY A 79 18.98 11.90 4.69
N ARG A 80 19.98 11.95 5.56
CA ARG A 80 20.41 10.82 6.39
C ARG A 80 19.33 10.41 7.40
N PRO A 81 19.28 9.15 7.86
CA PRO A 81 18.36 8.71 8.90
C PRO A 81 18.85 9.20 10.29
N THR A 82 18.68 10.46 10.57
CA THR A 82 19.03 11.13 11.84
C THR A 82 17.76 11.62 12.54
N GLU A 83 17.85 11.94 13.83
CA GLU A 83 16.75 12.53 14.58
C GLU A 83 16.29 13.86 13.93
N GLU A 84 17.23 14.68 13.43
CA GLU A 84 16.94 15.98 12.82
C GLU A 84 16.13 15.83 11.52
N ASN A 85 16.44 14.82 10.72
CA ASN A 85 15.77 14.50 9.46
C ASN A 85 14.51 13.64 9.66
N ALA A 86 14.21 13.16 10.87
CA ALA A 86 12.98 12.45 11.17
C ALA A 86 11.77 13.39 11.10
N HIS A 87 10.66 12.90 10.53
CA HIS A 87 9.39 13.63 10.57
C HIS A 87 8.78 13.57 11.98
N PRO A 88 7.96 14.56 12.38
CA PRO A 88 7.43 15.72 11.64
C PRO A 88 8.42 16.88 11.50
N HIS A 89 8.19 17.73 10.48
CA HIS A 89 8.92 18.99 10.26
C HIS A 89 8.04 20.20 10.58
N ARG A 90 8.68 21.29 11.05
CA ARG A 90 8.02 22.55 11.43
C ARG A 90 8.31 23.63 10.41
N ASP A 91 7.37 24.59 10.32
CA ASP A 91 7.61 25.87 9.66
C ASP A 91 8.54 26.80 10.49
N ARG A 92 8.89 27.94 9.94
CA ARG A 92 9.72 28.96 10.60
C ARG A 92 9.15 29.43 11.94
N SER A 93 7.83 29.57 12.05
CA SER A 93 7.17 30.04 13.28
C SER A 93 7.08 28.95 14.35
N GLY A 94 7.29 27.69 13.97
CA GLY A 94 7.08 26.51 14.81
C GLY A 94 5.61 26.15 15.04
N LYS A 95 4.68 26.78 14.33
CA LYS A 95 3.22 26.61 14.52
C LYS A 95 2.58 25.58 13.61
N VAL A 96 3.12 25.42 12.41
CA VAL A 96 2.66 24.45 11.42
C VAL A 96 3.60 23.26 11.40
N VAL A 97 3.03 22.06 11.40
CA VAL A 97 3.78 20.80 11.39
C VAL A 97 3.26 19.87 10.31
N VAL A 98 4.20 19.24 9.60
CA VAL A 98 3.91 18.38 8.46
C VAL A 98 4.62 17.04 8.60
N VAL A 99 3.93 15.94 8.28
CA VAL A 99 4.51 14.65 7.94
C VAL A 99 4.22 14.33 6.48
N HIS A 100 5.12 13.58 5.82
CA HIS A 100 5.09 13.39 4.38
C HIS A 100 5.56 11.98 4.00
N ASN A 101 4.81 11.35 3.10
CA ASN A 101 5.21 10.17 2.34
C ASN A 101 5.33 10.56 0.87
N GLY A 102 6.45 10.30 0.24
CA GLY A 102 6.67 10.60 -1.17
C GLY A 102 7.93 11.40 -1.43
N ILE A 103 7.93 12.16 -2.50
CA ILE A 103 9.06 13.01 -2.95
C ILE A 103 8.50 14.29 -3.54
N ILE A 104 8.99 15.44 -3.05
CA ILE A 104 8.74 16.76 -3.63
C ILE A 104 9.86 17.07 -4.63
N GLU A 105 9.63 16.83 -5.90
CA GLU A 105 10.66 16.93 -6.96
C GLU A 105 11.22 18.34 -7.13
N ASN A 106 10.41 19.37 -6.93
CA ASN A 106 10.82 20.77 -7.08
C ASN A 106 11.26 21.42 -5.75
N TYR A 107 11.59 20.63 -4.71
CA TYR A 107 11.91 21.16 -3.39
C TYR A 107 13.11 22.12 -3.38
N LEU A 108 14.13 21.90 -4.21
CA LEU A 108 15.31 22.76 -4.28
C LEU A 108 14.95 24.18 -4.72
N ALA A 109 14.15 24.32 -5.79
CA ALA A 109 13.71 25.62 -6.28
C ALA A 109 12.82 26.37 -5.27
N LEU A 110 11.94 25.61 -4.57
CA LEU A 110 11.09 26.16 -3.51
C LEU A 110 11.95 26.59 -2.30
N LYS A 111 12.94 25.79 -1.92
CA LYS A 111 13.87 26.07 -0.82
C LYS A 111 14.67 27.33 -1.08
N GLU A 112 15.25 27.50 -2.28
CA GLU A 112 15.99 28.68 -2.68
C GLU A 112 15.11 29.94 -2.60
N ARG A 113 13.92 29.90 -3.20
CA ARG A 113 12.97 31.02 -3.17
C ARG A 113 12.56 31.39 -1.74
N LEU A 114 12.29 30.43 -0.87
CA LEU A 114 11.93 30.71 0.51
C LEU A 114 13.14 31.23 1.34
N ALA A 115 14.35 30.74 1.06
CA ALA A 115 15.57 31.24 1.69
C ALA A 115 15.82 32.73 1.36
N ASP A 116 15.58 33.14 0.10
CA ASP A 116 15.62 34.54 -0.32
C ASP A 116 14.58 35.43 0.42
N GLN A 117 13.50 34.80 0.92
CA GLN A 117 12.47 35.45 1.72
C GLN A 117 12.72 35.36 3.24
N GLY A 118 13.92 34.88 3.62
CA GLY A 118 14.40 34.84 5.01
C GLY A 118 13.96 33.59 5.78
N HIS A 119 13.60 32.48 5.10
CA HIS A 119 13.39 31.22 5.75
C HIS A 119 14.72 30.48 5.95
N GLU A 120 14.95 29.97 7.15
CA GLU A 120 16.13 29.16 7.50
C GLU A 120 15.72 27.69 7.58
N PHE A 121 16.39 26.86 6.80
CA PHE A 121 16.17 25.42 6.76
C PHE A 121 17.20 24.69 7.63
N LYS A 122 16.74 23.73 8.40
CA LYS A 122 17.57 22.99 9.37
C LYS A 122 17.85 21.56 8.93
N THR A 123 17.05 21.02 8.03
CA THR A 123 17.13 19.60 7.65
C THR A 123 17.51 19.42 6.19
N GLU A 124 17.91 18.19 5.87
CA GLU A 124 18.26 17.78 4.51
C GLU A 124 17.02 17.27 3.73
N THR A 125 15.82 17.28 4.35
CA THR A 125 14.62 16.70 3.76
C THR A 125 13.92 17.66 2.81
N ASP A 126 13.23 17.09 1.84
CA ASP A 126 12.31 17.80 0.95
C ASP A 126 11.03 18.26 1.67
N THR A 127 10.67 17.59 2.77
CA THR A 127 9.43 17.86 3.53
C THR A 127 9.44 19.17 4.30
N GLU A 128 10.59 19.61 4.81
CA GLU A 128 10.69 20.87 5.57
C GLU A 128 10.23 22.06 4.72
N VAL A 129 10.47 21.99 3.39
CA VAL A 129 10.04 23.03 2.45
C VAL A 129 8.51 23.16 2.43
N VAL A 130 7.78 22.09 2.56
CA VAL A 130 6.30 22.09 2.59
C VAL A 130 5.79 22.82 3.83
N ALA A 131 6.35 22.52 5.00
CA ALA A 131 5.99 23.22 6.24
C ALA A 131 6.25 24.73 6.15
N HIS A 132 7.43 25.11 5.65
CA HIS A 132 7.79 26.52 5.44
C HIS A 132 6.91 27.21 4.42
N LEU A 133 6.51 26.54 3.33
CA LEU A 133 5.65 27.09 2.29
C LEU A 133 4.25 27.38 2.83
N ILE A 134 3.67 26.44 3.59
CA ILE A 134 2.36 26.64 4.25
C ILE A 134 2.44 27.80 5.25
N GLY A 135 3.44 27.79 6.14
CA GLY A 135 3.66 28.87 7.12
C GLY A 135 3.85 30.24 6.47
N HIS A 136 4.53 30.29 5.31
CA HIS A 136 4.70 31.50 4.52
C HIS A 136 3.36 32.10 4.08
N TYR A 137 2.45 31.29 3.53
CA TYR A 137 1.14 31.76 3.09
C TYR A 137 0.24 32.21 4.26
N ILE A 138 0.33 31.53 5.41
CA ILE A 138 -0.36 32.00 6.63
C ILE A 138 0.19 33.36 7.07
N GLU A 139 1.52 33.51 7.16
CA GLU A 139 2.17 34.74 7.65
C GLU A 139 2.00 35.94 6.70
N LYS A 140 2.16 35.72 5.40
CA LYS A 140 2.20 36.80 4.41
C LYS A 140 0.85 37.19 3.83
N GLU A 141 -0.01 36.20 3.63
CA GLU A 141 -1.33 36.38 3.00
C GLU A 141 -2.48 36.35 4.00
N GLY A 142 -2.21 36.00 5.28
CA GLY A 142 -3.24 35.88 6.32
C GLY A 142 -4.25 34.75 6.08
N LEU A 143 -3.83 33.70 5.36
CA LEU A 143 -4.72 32.59 5.00
C LEU A 143 -4.97 31.68 6.21
N SER A 144 -6.16 31.05 6.25
CA SER A 144 -6.40 29.90 7.12
C SER A 144 -5.51 28.73 6.76
N LEU A 145 -5.32 27.76 7.67
CA LEU A 145 -4.49 26.59 7.41
C LEU A 145 -4.95 25.85 6.14
N GLU A 146 -6.24 25.64 5.97
CA GLU A 146 -6.78 24.97 4.78
C GLU A 146 -6.45 25.70 3.49
N LEU A 147 -6.65 27.02 3.44
CA LEU A 147 -6.34 27.83 2.24
C LEU A 147 -4.83 27.88 1.98
N ALA A 148 -4.02 27.97 3.03
CA ALA A 148 -2.56 27.94 2.90
C ALA A 148 -2.06 26.56 2.40
N VAL A 149 -2.62 25.46 2.89
CA VAL A 149 -2.34 24.11 2.37
C VAL A 149 -2.73 24.02 0.90
N ARG A 150 -3.93 24.43 0.52
CA ARG A 150 -4.39 24.44 -0.87
C ARG A 150 -3.48 25.24 -1.78
N ARG A 151 -3.07 26.42 -1.31
CA ARG A 151 -2.13 27.28 -2.05
C ARG A 151 -0.76 26.62 -2.20
N ALA A 152 -0.26 25.99 -1.15
CA ALA A 152 1.03 25.30 -1.16
C ALA A 152 1.03 24.11 -2.11
N VAL A 153 0.03 23.22 -2.02
CA VAL A 153 0.00 22.01 -2.85
C VAL A 153 -0.15 22.29 -4.34
N ALA A 154 -0.74 23.44 -4.73
CA ALA A 154 -0.79 23.87 -6.12
C ALA A 154 0.61 24.17 -6.72
N GLU A 155 1.61 24.42 -5.89
CA GLU A 155 2.98 24.67 -6.32
C GLU A 155 3.89 23.44 -6.21
N LEU A 156 3.49 22.41 -5.47
CA LEU A 156 4.28 21.20 -5.33
C LEU A 156 4.24 20.38 -6.63
N ARG A 157 5.38 19.74 -6.92
CA ARG A 157 5.51 18.78 -8.02
C ARG A 157 6.07 17.49 -7.45
N GLY A 158 5.62 16.34 -7.97
CA GLY A 158 6.01 15.02 -7.54
C GLY A 158 4.85 14.24 -6.95
N ILE A 159 5.14 13.22 -6.17
CA ILE A 159 4.14 12.39 -5.48
C ILE A 159 4.22 12.62 -3.98
N PHE A 160 3.11 12.89 -3.33
CA PHE A 160 3.10 13.19 -1.90
C PHE A 160 1.77 12.83 -1.22
N ALA A 161 1.88 12.29 -0.02
CA ALA A 161 0.79 12.23 0.94
C ALA A 161 1.23 13.02 2.17
N LEU A 162 0.42 13.99 2.58
CA LEU A 162 0.73 14.89 3.69
C LEU A 162 -0.29 14.73 4.80
N SER A 163 0.16 14.86 6.05
CA SER A 163 -0.74 15.17 7.16
C SER A 163 -0.20 16.38 7.91
N ILE A 164 -1.07 17.34 8.17
CA ILE A 164 -0.71 18.69 8.63
C ILE A 164 -1.57 19.06 9.84
N ILE A 165 -0.96 19.68 10.84
CA ILE A 165 -1.61 20.31 11.98
C ILE A 165 -1.06 21.70 12.24
N SER A 166 -1.84 22.55 12.93
CA SER A 166 -1.41 23.87 13.38
C SER A 166 -1.93 24.17 14.77
N VAL A 167 -1.18 24.95 15.54
CA VAL A 167 -1.62 25.45 16.86
C VAL A 167 -2.66 26.57 16.76
N ASP A 168 -2.65 27.30 15.65
CA ASP A 168 -3.56 28.44 15.45
C ASP A 168 -4.98 27.98 15.06
N GLU A 169 -5.10 26.76 14.50
CA GLU A 169 -6.39 26.12 14.19
C GLU A 169 -6.50 24.77 14.92
N PRO A 170 -6.87 24.80 16.22
CA PRO A 170 -6.90 23.62 17.05
C PRO A 170 -7.98 22.63 16.61
N ASP A 171 -7.81 21.38 17.03
CA ASP A 171 -8.74 20.28 16.75
C ASP A 171 -8.98 20.06 15.23
N MET A 172 -7.95 20.33 14.44
CA MET A 172 -7.96 20.13 13.00
C MET A 172 -6.73 19.34 12.53
N VAL A 173 -6.97 18.33 11.70
CA VAL A 173 -5.94 17.62 10.93
C VAL A 173 -6.30 17.74 9.45
N ILE A 174 -5.35 18.15 8.63
CA ILE A 174 -5.52 18.18 7.18
C ILE A 174 -4.71 17.04 6.57
N ALA A 175 -5.34 16.27 5.70
CA ALA A 175 -4.69 15.24 4.90
C ALA A 175 -4.76 15.59 3.42
N VAL A 176 -3.67 15.37 2.69
CA VAL A 176 -3.56 15.64 1.26
C VAL A 176 -3.00 14.42 0.56
N ARG A 177 -3.48 14.15 -0.66
CA ARG A 177 -2.98 13.05 -1.48
C ARG A 177 -2.69 13.47 -2.92
N GLU A 178 -1.51 13.04 -3.39
CA GLU A 178 -1.09 12.96 -4.79
C GLU A 178 -0.17 11.73 -4.93
N GLY A 179 -0.71 10.55 -5.23
CA GLY A 179 0.00 9.28 -5.40
C GLY A 179 -0.02 8.37 -4.15
N PRO A 180 0.84 8.54 -3.13
CA PRO A 180 0.88 7.62 -1.99
C PRO A 180 -0.46 7.52 -1.25
N PRO A 181 -0.86 6.33 -0.76
CA PRO A 181 -2.18 6.11 -0.18
C PRO A 181 -2.40 6.90 1.11
N VAL A 182 -3.64 7.42 1.25
CA VAL A 182 -4.18 8.01 2.48
C VAL A 182 -5.57 7.44 2.73
N VAL A 183 -5.76 6.86 3.90
CA VAL A 183 -7.03 6.30 4.38
C VAL A 183 -7.57 7.19 5.49
N ILE A 184 -8.82 7.55 5.40
CA ILE A 184 -9.54 8.30 6.44
C ILE A 184 -10.47 7.36 7.17
N GLY A 185 -10.29 7.22 8.49
CA GLY A 185 -11.15 6.44 9.37
C GLY A 185 -12.23 7.31 10.00
N LEU A 186 -13.46 6.82 9.94
CA LEU A 186 -14.66 7.51 10.45
C LEU A 186 -15.11 6.86 11.75
N GLY A 187 -14.78 7.48 12.89
CA GLY A 187 -15.24 7.09 14.21
C GLY A 187 -16.41 7.94 14.69
N ASP A 188 -16.88 7.69 15.90
CA ASP A 188 -17.93 8.47 16.56
C ASP A 188 -17.30 9.62 17.38
N GLY A 189 -17.35 10.84 16.82
CA GLY A 189 -16.69 12.01 17.41
C GLY A 189 -15.15 11.94 17.37
N GLU A 190 -14.61 11.11 16.50
CA GLU A 190 -13.17 10.97 16.28
C GLU A 190 -12.86 10.54 14.84
N PHE A 191 -11.74 11.03 14.31
CA PHE A 191 -11.33 10.73 12.96
C PHE A 191 -9.83 10.43 12.87
N PHE A 192 -9.48 9.57 11.93
CA PHE A 192 -8.15 9.05 11.75
C PHE A 192 -7.63 9.33 10.34
N VAL A 193 -6.35 9.63 10.22
CA VAL A 193 -5.59 9.64 8.97
C VAL A 193 -4.54 8.55 9.06
N ALA A 194 -4.44 7.69 8.06
CA ALA A 194 -3.36 6.71 8.01
C ALA A 194 -2.94 6.41 6.57
N SER A 195 -1.71 5.99 6.40
CA SER A 195 -1.22 5.54 5.10
C SER A 195 -1.61 4.11 4.75
N ASP A 196 -2.29 3.39 5.67
CA ASP A 196 -2.81 2.04 5.46
C ASP A 196 -3.97 1.76 6.45
N ILE A 197 -4.71 0.67 6.21
CA ILE A 197 -5.88 0.27 7.01
C ILE A 197 -5.54 -0.22 8.44
N PRO A 198 -4.48 -1.04 8.68
CA PRO A 198 -4.22 -1.67 9.97
C PRO A 198 -4.20 -0.72 11.19
N PRO A 199 -3.67 0.52 11.13
CA PRO A 199 -3.72 1.47 12.23
C PRO A 199 -5.14 1.83 12.68
N ILE A 200 -6.09 1.84 11.75
CA ILE A 200 -7.45 2.34 11.95
C ILE A 200 -8.39 1.26 12.48
N LEU A 201 -8.17 -0.01 12.11
CA LEU A 201 -9.10 -1.13 12.34
C LEU A 201 -9.49 -1.36 13.81
N ALA A 202 -8.61 -1.03 14.77
CA ALA A 202 -8.89 -1.16 16.19
C ALA A 202 -9.92 -0.12 16.70
N HIS A 203 -10.16 0.94 15.92
CA HIS A 203 -10.97 2.09 16.32
C HIS A 203 -12.25 2.21 15.51
N THR A 204 -12.16 2.01 14.19
CA THR A 204 -13.31 2.00 13.28
C THR A 204 -13.06 1.09 12.08
N ARG A 205 -14.15 0.58 11.51
CA ARG A 205 -14.14 -0.17 10.25
C ARG A 205 -14.67 0.65 9.08
N ASP A 206 -15.28 1.79 9.36
CA ASP A 206 -15.85 2.67 8.35
C ASP A 206 -14.77 3.65 7.89
N VAL A 207 -14.38 3.52 6.62
CA VAL A 207 -13.27 4.29 6.03
C VAL A 207 -13.62 4.80 4.65
N PHE A 208 -12.82 5.72 4.14
CA PHE A 208 -12.69 5.97 2.71
C PHE A 208 -11.23 6.21 2.34
N PHE A 209 -10.87 5.93 1.10
CA PHE A 209 -9.58 6.27 0.54
C PHE A 209 -9.65 7.65 -0.09
N LEU A 210 -8.72 8.53 0.29
CA LEU A 210 -8.61 9.85 -0.33
C LEU A 210 -8.15 9.66 -1.79
N GLY A 211 -8.78 10.33 -2.75
CA GLY A 211 -8.41 10.31 -4.16
C GLY A 211 -7.16 11.15 -4.44
N ASP A 212 -6.60 10.99 -5.65
CA ASP A 212 -5.51 11.86 -6.10
C ASP A 212 -5.99 13.30 -6.25
N ARG A 213 -5.15 14.25 -5.86
CA ARG A 213 -5.45 15.70 -5.87
C ARG A 213 -6.63 16.08 -4.97
N GLU A 214 -6.81 15.34 -3.87
CA GLU A 214 -7.83 15.62 -2.87
C GLU A 214 -7.22 16.07 -1.54
N ILE A 215 -7.98 16.91 -0.83
CA ILE A 215 -7.69 17.43 0.49
C ILE A 215 -8.84 17.05 1.42
N ALA A 216 -8.55 16.34 2.51
CA ALA A 216 -9.49 16.08 3.59
C ALA A 216 -9.17 16.99 4.78
N VAL A 217 -10.17 17.70 5.26
CA VAL A 217 -10.13 18.49 6.49
C VAL A 217 -10.94 17.76 7.56
N LEU A 218 -10.25 17.29 8.59
CA LEU A 218 -10.81 16.53 9.69
C LEU A 218 -10.88 17.42 10.93
N THR A 219 -12.07 17.52 11.53
CA THR A 219 -12.30 18.14 12.85
C THR A 219 -12.92 17.11 13.79
N LYS A 220 -13.14 17.45 15.06
CA LYS A 220 -13.87 16.55 15.99
C LYS A 220 -15.30 16.24 15.55
N GLU A 221 -15.91 17.13 14.75
CA GLU A 221 -17.33 17.06 14.39
C GLU A 221 -17.56 16.48 12.99
N SER A 222 -16.61 16.67 12.08
CA SER A 222 -16.84 16.36 10.67
C SER A 222 -15.56 16.11 9.88
N VAL A 223 -15.73 15.45 8.73
CA VAL A 223 -14.74 15.36 7.67
C VAL A 223 -15.32 15.95 6.40
N ARG A 224 -14.56 16.85 5.78
CA ARG A 224 -14.90 17.46 4.49
C ARG A 224 -13.77 17.20 3.50
N VAL A 225 -14.14 16.81 2.28
CA VAL A 225 -13.18 16.55 1.21
C VAL A 225 -13.41 17.52 0.06
N THR A 226 -12.33 18.03 -0.49
CA THR A 226 -12.32 18.88 -1.68
C THR A 226 -11.20 18.44 -2.61
N ASP A 227 -11.31 18.76 -3.91
CA ASP A 227 -10.15 18.72 -4.80
C ASP A 227 -9.17 19.90 -4.52
N PHE A 228 -8.05 19.95 -5.24
CA PHE A 228 -7.08 21.04 -5.12
C PHE A 228 -7.63 22.39 -5.57
N ASP A 229 -8.65 22.40 -6.43
CA ASP A 229 -9.31 23.61 -6.91
C ASP A 229 -10.39 24.11 -5.93
N GLY A 230 -10.75 23.33 -4.92
CA GLY A 230 -11.71 23.67 -3.87
C GLY A 230 -13.12 23.19 -4.12
N ASN A 231 -13.35 22.40 -5.16
CA ASN A 231 -14.64 21.79 -5.39
C ASN A 231 -14.90 20.68 -4.37
N ALA A 232 -16.11 20.59 -3.85
CA ALA A 232 -16.49 19.55 -2.90
C ALA A 232 -16.47 18.17 -3.61
N VAL A 233 -15.87 17.19 -2.92
CA VAL A 233 -15.84 15.79 -3.36
C VAL A 233 -16.60 14.95 -2.35
N GLU A 234 -17.48 14.08 -2.84
CA GLU A 234 -18.19 13.11 -2.01
C GLU A 234 -17.40 11.78 -2.01
N PRO A 235 -16.70 11.44 -0.91
CA PRO A 235 -15.87 10.25 -0.90
C PRO A 235 -16.70 8.97 -0.80
N GLN A 236 -16.30 7.93 -1.52
CA GLN A 236 -16.93 6.62 -1.44
C GLN A 236 -16.57 5.93 -0.12
N ARG A 237 -17.52 5.92 0.82
CA ARG A 237 -17.37 5.23 2.10
C ARG A 237 -17.49 3.73 1.93
N GLN A 238 -16.67 3.00 2.67
CA GLN A 238 -16.71 1.55 2.69
C GLN A 238 -16.45 1.01 4.09
N ARG A 239 -16.96 -0.21 4.34
CA ARG A 239 -16.75 -0.90 5.61
C ARG A 239 -15.74 -2.02 5.42
N ILE A 240 -14.64 -1.93 6.15
CA ILE A 240 -13.60 -2.97 6.14
C ILE A 240 -14.12 -4.21 6.88
N THR A 241 -14.12 -5.34 6.17
CA THR A 241 -14.60 -6.63 6.70
C THR A 241 -13.53 -7.43 7.43
N TRP A 242 -12.26 -7.01 7.35
CA TRP A 242 -11.15 -7.71 8.01
C TRP A 242 -11.33 -7.77 9.52
N ASP A 243 -11.00 -8.93 10.09
CA ASP A 243 -10.92 -9.09 11.54
C ASP A 243 -9.65 -8.37 12.07
N PRO A 244 -9.76 -7.44 13.04
CA PRO A 244 -8.60 -6.81 13.65
C PRO A 244 -7.58 -7.80 14.22
N ILE A 245 -8.04 -8.96 14.72
CA ILE A 245 -7.18 -10.04 15.23
C ILE A 245 -6.26 -10.58 14.15
N MET A 246 -6.69 -10.54 12.89
CA MET A 246 -5.84 -10.95 11.75
C MET A 246 -4.64 -10.05 11.54
N ALA A 247 -4.69 -8.81 12.00
CA ALA A 247 -3.56 -7.86 11.95
C ALA A 247 -2.59 -8.03 13.15
N GLU A 248 -2.87 -8.93 14.08
CA GLU A 248 -1.99 -9.24 15.22
C GLU A 248 -1.05 -10.41 14.90
N LYS A 249 0.10 -10.49 15.61
CA LYS A 249 1.07 -11.59 15.39
C LYS A 249 0.57 -12.96 15.78
N GLY A 250 -0.49 -13.08 16.59
CA GLY A 250 -1.10 -14.36 16.95
C GLY A 250 -0.15 -15.38 17.60
N GLY A 251 0.83 -14.93 18.38
CA GLY A 251 1.84 -15.80 19.02
C GLY A 251 3.09 -16.07 18.19
N PHE A 252 3.15 -15.67 16.92
CA PHE A 252 4.33 -15.80 16.08
C PHE A 252 5.39 -14.74 16.40
N LYS A 253 6.67 -15.08 16.26
CA LYS A 253 7.78 -14.12 16.44
C LYS A 253 7.75 -12.99 15.43
N HIS A 254 7.39 -13.28 14.17
CA HIS A 254 7.41 -12.37 13.04
C HIS A 254 6.09 -12.45 12.26
N PHE A 255 5.64 -11.32 11.69
CA PHE A 255 4.48 -11.30 10.81
C PHE A 255 4.66 -12.21 9.59
N MET A 256 5.82 -12.16 8.95
CA MET A 256 6.11 -13.03 7.81
C MET A 256 5.95 -14.52 8.15
N LEU A 257 6.42 -14.96 9.33
CA LEU A 257 6.24 -16.35 9.77
C LEU A 257 4.75 -16.69 9.92
N LYS A 258 3.97 -15.83 10.55
CA LYS A 258 2.51 -15.99 10.64
C LYS A 258 1.89 -16.09 9.25
N GLU A 259 2.26 -15.21 8.34
CA GLU A 259 1.70 -15.13 6.99
C GLU A 259 2.07 -16.35 6.13
N ILE A 260 3.25 -16.96 6.38
CA ILE A 260 3.60 -18.26 5.80
C ILE A 260 2.60 -19.35 6.24
N TYR A 261 2.25 -19.38 7.55
CA TYR A 261 1.27 -20.35 8.06
C TYR A 261 -0.19 -19.99 7.71
N GLU A 262 -0.48 -18.78 7.28
CA GLU A 262 -1.79 -18.36 6.78
C GLU A 262 -2.05 -18.73 5.31
N GLN A 263 -1.06 -19.22 4.56
CA GLN A 263 -1.23 -19.55 3.13
C GLN A 263 -2.35 -20.55 2.85
N PRO A 264 -2.57 -21.64 3.62
CA PRO A 264 -3.69 -22.53 3.37
C PRO A 264 -5.04 -21.81 3.43
N ARG A 265 -5.19 -20.91 4.41
CA ARG A 265 -6.38 -20.09 4.55
C ARG A 265 -6.52 -19.11 3.39
N ALA A 266 -5.44 -18.40 3.03
CA ALA A 266 -5.44 -17.44 1.93
C ALA A 266 -5.86 -18.09 0.60
N VAL A 267 -5.38 -19.31 0.33
CA VAL A 267 -5.81 -20.09 -0.85
C VAL A 267 -7.30 -20.45 -0.78
N ARG A 268 -7.76 -20.91 0.38
CA ARG A 268 -9.19 -21.24 0.59
C ARG A 268 -10.08 -20.02 0.36
N ASP A 269 -9.74 -18.90 0.97
CA ASP A 269 -10.50 -17.65 0.89
C ASP A 269 -10.50 -17.09 -0.55
N THR A 270 -9.40 -17.26 -1.30
CA THR A 270 -9.32 -16.85 -2.72
C THR A 270 -10.23 -17.71 -3.63
N VAL A 271 -10.40 -18.98 -3.33
CA VAL A 271 -11.20 -19.92 -4.13
C VAL A 271 -12.68 -19.93 -3.72
N GLN A 272 -12.98 -19.58 -2.48
CA GLN A 272 -14.30 -19.71 -1.89
C GLN A 272 -15.38 -18.97 -2.71
N GLY A 273 -16.44 -19.69 -3.07
CA GLY A 273 -17.57 -19.16 -3.84
C GLY A 273 -17.30 -18.99 -5.35
N ARG A 274 -16.08 -19.28 -5.82
CA ARG A 274 -15.70 -19.05 -7.22
C ARG A 274 -15.60 -20.31 -8.08
N VAL A 275 -15.65 -21.48 -7.48
CA VAL A 275 -15.48 -22.75 -8.22
C VAL A 275 -16.59 -23.72 -7.87
N SER A 276 -17.24 -24.26 -8.89
CA SER A 276 -18.17 -25.39 -8.77
C SER A 276 -17.40 -26.70 -8.92
N LEU A 277 -17.33 -27.49 -7.88
CA LEU A 277 -16.67 -28.80 -7.94
C LEU A 277 -17.44 -29.84 -8.79
N ASP A 278 -18.74 -29.63 -8.97
CA ASP A 278 -19.60 -30.54 -9.76
C ASP A 278 -19.40 -30.36 -11.27
N THR A 279 -19.17 -29.13 -11.70
CA THR A 279 -19.01 -28.76 -13.12
C THR A 279 -17.60 -28.35 -13.51
N GLY A 280 -16.74 -28.01 -12.54
CA GLY A 280 -15.45 -27.42 -12.78
C GLY A 280 -15.50 -25.94 -13.16
N ARG A 281 -16.71 -25.38 -13.30
CA ARG A 281 -16.91 -24.01 -13.76
C ARG A 281 -16.41 -23.00 -12.76
N VAL A 282 -15.72 -21.96 -13.28
CA VAL A 282 -15.24 -20.82 -12.49
C VAL A 282 -16.18 -19.64 -12.69
N TYR A 283 -16.53 -18.99 -11.59
CA TYR A 283 -17.31 -17.76 -11.55
C TYR A 283 -16.43 -16.62 -11.05
N LEU A 284 -16.35 -15.56 -11.82
CA LEU A 284 -15.59 -14.35 -11.46
C LEU A 284 -16.59 -13.20 -11.34
N ASP A 285 -16.76 -12.72 -10.13
CA ASP A 285 -17.60 -11.55 -9.83
C ASP A 285 -16.81 -10.25 -10.11
N GLU A 286 -17.53 -9.10 -10.11
CA GLU A 286 -16.94 -7.77 -10.27
C GLU A 286 -16.22 -7.57 -11.62
N MET A 287 -16.85 -8.01 -12.72
CA MET A 287 -16.34 -7.88 -14.08
C MET A 287 -17.24 -6.98 -14.93
N ASP A 288 -16.74 -5.81 -15.32
CA ASP A 288 -17.33 -4.97 -16.38
C ASP A 288 -16.76 -5.35 -17.77
N ILE A 289 -16.22 -6.56 -17.89
CA ILE A 289 -15.74 -7.17 -19.12
C ILE A 289 -16.65 -8.34 -19.44
N SER A 290 -17.35 -8.26 -20.57
CA SER A 290 -18.28 -9.31 -20.99
C SER A 290 -17.55 -10.58 -21.45
N GLU A 291 -18.25 -11.72 -21.44
CA GLU A 291 -17.71 -12.96 -22.01
C GLU A 291 -17.31 -12.82 -23.49
N GLU A 292 -18.02 -12.00 -24.25
CA GLU A 292 -17.71 -11.77 -25.66
C GLU A 292 -16.40 -11.01 -25.83
N GLU A 293 -16.17 -9.99 -25.00
CA GLU A 293 -14.89 -9.26 -24.95
C GLU A 293 -13.75 -10.21 -24.55
N PHE A 294 -13.93 -11.05 -23.53
CA PHE A 294 -12.91 -12.06 -23.16
C PHE A 294 -12.61 -13.07 -24.29
N ARG A 295 -13.62 -13.49 -25.07
CA ARG A 295 -13.41 -14.35 -26.25
C ARG A 295 -12.63 -13.67 -27.36
N SER A 296 -12.77 -12.35 -27.50
CA SER A 296 -12.13 -11.55 -28.56
C SER A 296 -10.66 -11.23 -28.27
N ILE A 297 -10.20 -11.42 -27.03
CA ILE A 297 -8.80 -11.13 -26.63
C ILE A 297 -7.83 -11.95 -27.47
N THR A 298 -6.87 -11.27 -28.11
CA THR A 298 -5.83 -11.88 -28.93
C THR A 298 -4.51 -12.05 -28.19
N SER A 299 -4.20 -11.18 -27.23
CA SER A 299 -3.04 -11.30 -26.36
C SER A 299 -3.30 -10.72 -24.98
N ILE A 300 -2.51 -11.15 -24.00
CA ILE A 300 -2.55 -10.66 -22.63
C ILE A 300 -1.21 -10.02 -22.31
N LYS A 301 -1.26 -8.81 -21.74
CA LYS A 301 -0.10 -8.15 -21.14
C LYS A 301 -0.29 -8.20 -19.61
N ILE A 302 0.78 -8.47 -18.88
CA ILE A 302 0.77 -8.45 -17.40
C ILE A 302 1.78 -7.40 -16.94
N ALA A 303 1.35 -6.43 -16.15
CA ALA A 303 2.22 -5.40 -15.59
C ALA A 303 2.17 -5.44 -14.06
N ALA A 304 3.32 -5.58 -13.42
CA ALA A 304 3.45 -5.67 -11.96
C ALA A 304 4.86 -5.31 -11.48
N CYS A 305 5.06 -5.23 -10.17
CA CYS A 305 6.35 -4.98 -9.54
C CYS A 305 6.69 -6.09 -8.52
N GLY A 306 7.99 -6.40 -8.37
CA GLY A 306 8.50 -7.28 -7.33
C GLY A 306 7.85 -8.68 -7.32
N THR A 307 7.42 -9.11 -6.14
CA THR A 307 6.73 -10.41 -5.95
C THR A 307 5.52 -10.59 -6.87
N SER A 308 4.73 -9.54 -7.09
CA SER A 308 3.57 -9.58 -8.00
C SER A 308 3.99 -9.80 -9.46
N TRP A 309 5.15 -9.31 -9.86
CA TRP A 309 5.72 -9.59 -11.19
C TRP A 309 6.07 -11.07 -11.34
N HIS A 310 6.66 -11.71 -10.30
CA HIS A 310 6.92 -13.15 -10.30
C HIS A 310 5.62 -13.97 -10.35
N ALA A 311 4.57 -13.52 -9.65
CA ALA A 311 3.24 -14.13 -9.77
C ALA A 311 2.71 -14.02 -11.22
N GLY A 312 2.90 -12.87 -11.85
CA GLY A 312 2.57 -12.66 -13.27
C GLY A 312 3.32 -13.60 -14.22
N LEU A 313 4.62 -13.83 -13.97
CA LEU A 313 5.39 -14.81 -14.74
C LEU A 313 4.85 -16.25 -14.58
N ALA A 314 4.44 -16.65 -13.36
CA ALA A 314 3.79 -17.95 -13.16
C ALA A 314 2.43 -17.99 -13.88
N GLY A 315 1.64 -16.92 -13.79
CA GLY A 315 0.37 -16.74 -14.48
C GLY A 315 0.48 -16.85 -16.00
N LYS A 316 1.57 -16.36 -16.59
CA LYS A 316 1.87 -16.54 -18.01
C LYS A 316 1.84 -18.03 -18.39
N TYR A 317 2.56 -18.88 -17.67
CA TYR A 317 2.57 -20.33 -17.95
C TYR A 317 1.20 -20.95 -17.84
N MET A 318 0.40 -20.51 -16.84
CA MET A 318 -0.96 -21.01 -16.64
C MET A 318 -1.89 -20.60 -17.78
N LEU A 319 -1.91 -19.33 -18.14
CA LEU A 319 -2.74 -18.76 -19.21
C LEU A 319 -2.39 -19.31 -20.59
N GLU A 320 -1.10 -19.38 -20.93
CA GLU A 320 -0.65 -19.93 -22.21
C GLU A 320 -0.97 -21.43 -22.32
N LYS A 321 -0.91 -22.17 -21.20
CA LYS A 321 -1.23 -23.60 -21.18
C LYS A 321 -2.73 -23.86 -21.28
N LEU A 322 -3.53 -23.17 -20.46
CA LEU A 322 -4.96 -23.47 -20.28
C LEU A 322 -5.85 -22.69 -21.27
N ALA A 323 -5.61 -21.40 -21.44
CA ALA A 323 -6.42 -20.55 -22.31
C ALA A 323 -5.86 -20.39 -23.73
N ARG A 324 -4.66 -20.87 -23.99
CA ARG A 324 -3.99 -20.84 -25.31
C ARG A 324 -3.92 -19.44 -25.91
N VAL A 325 -3.65 -18.43 -25.08
CA VAL A 325 -3.49 -17.02 -25.45
C VAL A 325 -2.04 -16.60 -25.21
N PRO A 326 -1.40 -15.86 -26.13
CA PRO A 326 -0.05 -15.32 -25.91
C PRO A 326 -0.01 -14.36 -24.73
N VAL A 327 0.99 -14.49 -23.85
CA VAL A 327 1.14 -13.64 -22.66
C VAL A 327 2.53 -13.01 -22.63
N GLU A 328 2.59 -11.70 -22.45
CA GLU A 328 3.81 -10.94 -22.18
C GLU A 328 3.75 -10.41 -20.75
N VAL A 329 4.88 -10.46 -20.03
CA VAL A 329 4.97 -9.98 -18.64
C VAL A 329 6.05 -8.93 -18.55
N ASP A 330 5.70 -7.76 -18.06
CA ASP A 330 6.59 -6.61 -17.97
C ASP A 330 6.65 -6.06 -16.54
N TYR A 331 7.74 -5.42 -16.18
CA TYR A 331 7.77 -4.58 -14.99
C TYR A 331 6.86 -3.36 -15.23
N ALA A 332 6.00 -3.05 -14.27
CA ALA A 332 5.10 -1.90 -14.39
C ALA A 332 5.86 -0.58 -14.53
N SER A 333 7.05 -0.46 -13.90
CA SER A 333 7.95 0.68 -14.09
C SER A 333 8.42 0.83 -15.53
N GLU A 334 8.80 -0.26 -16.18
CA GLU A 334 9.23 -0.22 -17.58
C GLU A 334 8.04 0.00 -18.51
N PHE A 335 6.92 -0.69 -18.25
CA PHE A 335 5.70 -0.58 -19.04
C PHE A 335 5.24 0.88 -19.18
N ARG A 336 5.20 1.65 -18.09
CA ARG A 336 4.74 3.05 -18.10
C ARG A 336 5.64 4.01 -18.88
N TYR A 337 6.93 3.70 -19.05
CA TYR A 337 7.89 4.62 -19.68
C TYR A 337 8.32 4.22 -21.09
N ARG A 338 8.08 2.97 -21.50
CA ARG A 338 8.54 2.46 -22.79
C ARG A 338 7.60 2.69 -23.98
N ASP A 339 6.47 3.39 -23.77
CA ASP A 339 5.44 3.57 -24.78
C ASP A 339 4.98 2.22 -25.37
N PRO A 340 4.24 1.40 -24.60
CA PRO A 340 3.92 0.03 -24.99
C PRO A 340 3.01 -0.01 -26.24
N VAL A 341 3.28 -0.94 -27.14
CA VAL A 341 2.41 -1.17 -28.30
C VAL A 341 1.21 -2.02 -27.85
N LEU A 342 0.05 -1.43 -27.84
CA LEU A 342 -1.20 -2.03 -27.40
C LEU A 342 -2.29 -1.90 -28.46
N SER A 343 -3.29 -2.79 -28.41
CA SER A 343 -4.48 -2.74 -29.24
C SER A 343 -5.74 -2.97 -28.39
N GLU A 344 -6.91 -2.60 -28.89
CA GLU A 344 -8.20 -2.84 -28.22
C GLU A 344 -8.51 -4.34 -28.01
N SER A 345 -7.84 -5.23 -28.73
CA SER A 345 -7.92 -6.69 -28.57
C SER A 345 -6.92 -7.26 -27.55
N ASP A 346 -6.09 -6.43 -26.92
CA ASP A 346 -5.23 -6.83 -25.82
C ASP A 346 -5.96 -6.66 -24.48
N LEU A 347 -5.68 -7.55 -23.54
CA LEU A 347 -6.07 -7.41 -22.13
C LEU A 347 -4.82 -7.08 -21.31
N LEU A 348 -4.84 -5.98 -20.56
CA LEU A 348 -3.84 -5.76 -19.54
C LEU A 348 -4.30 -6.38 -18.23
N ILE A 349 -3.47 -7.24 -17.61
CA ILE A 349 -3.64 -7.69 -16.22
C ILE A 349 -2.66 -6.91 -15.35
N VAL A 350 -3.17 -6.20 -14.35
CA VAL A 350 -2.35 -5.54 -13.34
C VAL A 350 -2.43 -6.29 -12.02
N ILE A 351 -1.28 -6.51 -11.37
CA ILE A 351 -1.20 -7.26 -10.12
C ILE A 351 -0.57 -6.41 -9.03
N SER A 352 -1.26 -6.24 -7.91
CA SER A 352 -0.75 -5.52 -6.75
C SER A 352 -1.43 -6.00 -5.48
N GLN A 353 -0.65 -6.33 -4.44
CA GLN A 353 -1.22 -6.69 -3.14
C GLN A 353 -2.02 -5.53 -2.54
N SER A 354 -1.45 -4.33 -2.48
CA SER A 354 -2.09 -3.16 -1.89
C SER A 354 -3.13 -2.49 -2.80
N GLY A 355 -3.00 -2.70 -4.12
CA GLY A 355 -3.77 -1.95 -5.11
C GLY A 355 -3.40 -0.46 -5.21
N GLU A 356 -2.28 -0.06 -4.60
CA GLU A 356 -1.80 1.33 -4.50
C GLU A 356 -0.36 1.50 -5.00
N THR A 357 0.16 0.54 -5.77
CA THR A 357 1.52 0.60 -6.32
C THR A 357 1.56 1.61 -7.46
N ALA A 358 2.30 2.70 -7.29
CA ALA A 358 2.31 3.84 -8.21
C ALA A 358 2.61 3.47 -9.67
N ASP A 359 3.64 2.65 -9.91
CA ASP A 359 3.98 2.22 -11.26
C ASP A 359 2.91 1.32 -11.88
N THR A 360 2.27 0.45 -11.07
CA THR A 360 1.19 -0.43 -11.53
C THR A 360 -0.06 0.37 -11.89
N ILE A 361 -0.40 1.40 -11.10
CA ILE A 361 -1.50 2.33 -11.40
C ILE A 361 -1.21 3.10 -12.70
N ALA A 362 0.02 3.59 -12.85
CA ALA A 362 0.39 4.33 -14.06
C ALA A 362 0.35 3.44 -15.32
N ALA A 363 0.84 2.19 -15.23
CA ALA A 363 0.73 1.21 -16.31
C ALA A 363 -0.72 0.91 -16.70
N MET A 364 -1.61 0.78 -15.71
CA MET A 364 -3.05 0.61 -15.92
C MET A 364 -3.66 1.79 -16.67
N ARG A 365 -3.37 3.02 -16.22
CA ARG A 365 -3.90 4.25 -16.84
C ARG A 365 -3.39 4.42 -18.27
N GLU A 366 -2.11 4.10 -18.54
CA GLU A 366 -1.52 4.10 -19.88
C GLU A 366 -2.27 3.15 -20.81
N ALA A 367 -2.52 1.92 -20.41
CA ALA A 367 -3.24 0.95 -21.22
C ALA A 367 -4.69 1.38 -21.50
N ARG A 368 -5.38 1.95 -20.50
CA ARG A 368 -6.75 2.47 -20.68
C ARG A 368 -6.81 3.65 -21.66
N GLN A 369 -5.82 4.53 -21.64
CA GLN A 369 -5.73 5.63 -22.63
C GLN A 369 -5.57 5.11 -24.05
N GLN A 370 -4.96 3.94 -24.23
CA GLN A 370 -4.82 3.27 -25.53
C GLN A 370 -6.00 2.34 -25.88
N GLY A 371 -7.06 2.34 -25.07
CA GLY A 371 -8.29 1.58 -25.35
C GLY A 371 -8.27 0.12 -24.88
N CYS A 372 -7.22 -0.35 -24.18
CA CYS A 372 -7.18 -1.70 -23.63
C CYS A 372 -8.11 -1.85 -22.44
N LYS A 373 -8.77 -3.00 -22.36
CA LYS A 373 -9.43 -3.43 -21.13
C LYS A 373 -8.41 -3.82 -20.07
N VAL A 374 -8.73 -3.56 -18.81
CA VAL A 374 -7.86 -3.84 -17.68
C VAL A 374 -8.53 -4.76 -16.68
N LEU A 375 -7.89 -5.90 -16.39
CA LEU A 375 -8.23 -6.80 -15.30
C LEU A 375 -7.25 -6.62 -14.15
N ALA A 376 -7.76 -6.39 -12.95
CA ALA A 376 -6.93 -6.27 -11.75
C ALA A 376 -6.90 -7.58 -10.94
N VAL A 377 -5.74 -7.91 -10.37
CA VAL A 377 -5.60 -8.89 -9.29
C VAL A 377 -5.07 -8.14 -8.08
N CYS A 378 -5.90 -7.93 -7.06
CA CYS A 378 -5.47 -7.21 -5.86
C CYS A 378 -6.13 -7.78 -4.59
N ASN A 379 -5.58 -7.40 -3.42
CA ASN A 379 -6.07 -7.90 -2.14
C ASN A 379 -6.93 -6.87 -1.39
N VAL A 380 -6.72 -5.58 -1.65
CA VAL A 380 -7.41 -4.50 -0.92
C VAL A 380 -8.60 -4.00 -1.72
N GLN A 381 -9.79 -4.32 -1.22
CA GLN A 381 -11.03 -3.79 -1.76
C GLN A 381 -11.07 -2.26 -1.60
N GLY A 382 -11.55 -1.55 -2.63
CA GLY A 382 -11.64 -0.09 -2.65
C GLY A 382 -10.31 0.64 -2.89
N SER A 383 -9.20 -0.08 -3.11
CA SER A 383 -7.94 0.51 -3.57
C SER A 383 -8.08 1.15 -4.95
N MET A 384 -7.11 1.96 -5.35
CA MET A 384 -7.16 2.69 -6.62
C MET A 384 -7.24 1.75 -7.82
N ILE A 385 -6.41 0.69 -7.82
CA ILE A 385 -6.45 -0.33 -8.90
C ILE A 385 -7.83 -0.98 -8.97
N HIS A 386 -8.43 -1.34 -7.82
CA HIS A 386 -9.77 -1.93 -7.78
C HIS A 386 -10.85 -0.98 -8.34
N ARG A 387 -10.75 0.32 -8.04
CA ARG A 387 -11.76 1.30 -8.48
C ARG A 387 -11.65 1.69 -9.96
N GLU A 388 -10.45 1.62 -10.52
CA GLU A 388 -10.19 2.09 -11.88
C GLU A 388 -10.13 0.97 -12.92
N ALA A 389 -9.96 -0.30 -12.52
CA ALA A 389 -9.95 -1.43 -13.45
C ALA A 389 -11.36 -1.73 -14.02
N ASP A 390 -11.42 -2.32 -15.20
CA ASP A 390 -12.66 -2.77 -15.83
C ASP A 390 -13.16 -4.11 -15.26
N GLY A 391 -12.32 -4.80 -14.48
CA GLY A 391 -12.67 -6.00 -13.73
C GLY A 391 -11.64 -6.29 -12.66
N THR A 392 -12.05 -6.95 -11.57
CA THR A 392 -11.14 -7.24 -10.46
C THR A 392 -11.34 -8.64 -9.91
N ILE A 393 -10.24 -9.33 -9.68
CA ILE A 393 -10.19 -10.56 -8.89
C ILE A 393 -9.55 -10.25 -7.55
N LEU A 394 -10.36 -10.12 -6.49
CA LEU A 394 -9.88 -9.93 -5.14
C LEU A 394 -9.30 -11.24 -4.59
N THR A 395 -8.11 -11.20 -4.00
CA THR A 395 -7.44 -12.40 -3.47
C THR A 395 -7.94 -12.82 -2.10
N HIS A 396 -8.60 -11.91 -1.35
CA HIS A 396 -9.12 -12.16 0.01
C HIS A 396 -8.08 -12.77 0.98
N ALA A 397 -6.78 -12.54 0.74
CA ALA A 397 -5.70 -13.09 1.57
C ALA A 397 -5.61 -12.45 2.98
N GLY A 398 -6.48 -11.47 3.27
CA GLY A 398 -6.40 -10.68 4.48
C GLY A 398 -5.19 -9.73 4.51
N PRO A 399 -4.96 -9.01 5.61
CA PRO A 399 -3.82 -8.08 5.71
C PRO A 399 -2.49 -8.83 5.66
N GLU A 400 -1.57 -8.37 4.82
CA GLU A 400 -0.18 -8.81 4.78
C GLU A 400 0.71 -7.66 5.28
N ILE A 401 1.33 -7.87 6.44
CA ILE A 401 2.08 -6.87 7.19
C ILE A 401 3.59 -7.11 7.09
N GLY A 402 4.01 -8.34 6.81
CA GLY A 402 5.40 -8.68 6.57
C GLY A 402 5.96 -7.88 5.40
N VAL A 403 7.18 -7.33 5.56
CA VAL A 403 7.85 -6.53 4.51
C VAL A 403 7.99 -7.34 3.22
N ALA A 404 8.37 -8.60 3.35
CA ALA A 404 8.51 -9.54 2.24
C ALA A 404 7.21 -10.34 2.09
N SER A 405 6.56 -10.22 0.94
CA SER A 405 5.29 -10.87 0.63
C SER A 405 5.42 -12.40 0.62
N THR A 406 4.42 -13.10 1.12
CA THR A 406 4.34 -14.57 1.16
C THR A 406 2.95 -15.07 0.74
N LYS A 407 1.95 -14.95 1.61
CA LYS A 407 0.58 -15.42 1.33
C LYS A 407 -0.08 -14.68 0.16
N ALA A 408 0.24 -13.39 -0.04
CA ALA A 408 -0.29 -12.65 -1.16
C ALA A 408 0.26 -13.16 -2.50
N PHE A 409 1.54 -13.56 -2.56
CA PHE A 409 2.10 -14.22 -3.75
C PHE A 409 1.33 -15.48 -4.11
N THR A 410 1.12 -16.36 -3.14
CA THR A 410 0.35 -17.59 -3.33
C THR A 410 -1.08 -17.31 -3.77
N ALA A 411 -1.77 -16.37 -3.11
CA ALA A 411 -3.13 -15.97 -3.46
C ALA A 411 -3.22 -15.33 -4.86
N GLN A 412 -2.23 -14.53 -5.28
CA GLN A 412 -2.15 -13.97 -6.63
C GLN A 412 -1.99 -15.07 -7.69
N MET A 413 -1.16 -16.08 -7.44
CA MET A 413 -1.04 -17.23 -8.34
C MET A 413 -2.37 -17.98 -8.46
N ILE A 414 -3.11 -18.16 -7.36
CA ILE A 414 -4.43 -18.80 -7.36
C ILE A 414 -5.44 -17.97 -8.15
N ALA A 415 -5.46 -16.64 -7.97
CA ALA A 415 -6.34 -15.75 -8.73
C ALA A 415 -6.05 -15.81 -10.25
N LEU A 416 -4.78 -15.85 -10.64
CA LEU A 416 -4.38 -16.02 -12.05
C LEU A 416 -4.72 -17.41 -12.58
N TYR A 417 -4.64 -18.44 -11.74
CA TYR A 417 -5.06 -19.79 -12.11
C TYR A 417 -6.58 -19.88 -12.32
N LEU A 418 -7.38 -19.26 -11.43
CA LEU A 418 -8.83 -19.16 -11.60
C LEU A 418 -9.19 -18.45 -12.91
N PHE A 419 -8.51 -17.36 -13.22
CA PHE A 419 -8.71 -16.65 -14.48
C PHE A 419 -8.30 -17.50 -15.69
N ALA A 420 -7.21 -18.25 -15.59
CA ALA A 420 -6.77 -19.14 -16.68
C ALA A 420 -7.78 -20.29 -16.92
N LEU A 421 -8.39 -20.84 -15.87
CA LEU A 421 -9.47 -21.81 -15.98
C LEU A 421 -10.71 -21.19 -16.63
N TYR A 422 -11.15 -20.05 -16.11
CA TYR A 422 -12.30 -19.31 -16.64
C TYR A 422 -12.14 -19.02 -18.14
N LEU A 423 -11.00 -18.44 -18.53
CA LEU A 423 -10.75 -18.07 -19.92
C LEU A 423 -10.58 -19.33 -20.81
N GLY A 424 -9.98 -20.39 -20.28
CA GLY A 424 -9.82 -21.66 -20.98
C GLY A 424 -11.16 -22.35 -21.26
N GLU A 425 -12.07 -22.36 -20.29
CA GLU A 425 -13.44 -22.86 -20.47
C GLU A 425 -14.18 -22.00 -21.49
N LEU A 426 -14.13 -20.68 -21.34
CA LEU A 426 -14.81 -19.73 -22.23
C LEU A 426 -14.35 -19.82 -23.68
N ARG A 427 -13.08 -20.12 -23.93
CA ARG A 427 -12.49 -20.31 -25.26
C ARG A 427 -12.59 -21.75 -25.79
N GLY A 428 -13.10 -22.67 -24.97
CA GLY A 428 -13.22 -24.08 -25.33
C GLY A 428 -11.88 -24.82 -25.46
N THR A 429 -10.82 -24.31 -24.83
CA THR A 429 -9.49 -24.94 -24.80
C THR A 429 -9.35 -25.96 -23.67
N ILE A 430 -10.26 -25.95 -22.71
CA ILE A 430 -10.44 -26.90 -21.62
C ILE A 430 -11.83 -27.51 -21.74
N ASN A 431 -11.94 -28.82 -21.70
CA ASN A 431 -13.25 -29.52 -21.65
C ASN A 431 -13.75 -29.69 -20.20
N GLU A 432 -15.02 -30.04 -20.04
CA GLU A 432 -15.67 -30.16 -18.72
C GLU A 432 -14.98 -31.16 -17.79
N ASP A 433 -14.54 -32.30 -18.28
CA ASP A 433 -13.87 -33.31 -17.46
C ASP A 433 -12.52 -32.82 -16.95
N GLU A 434 -11.78 -32.13 -17.79
CA GLU A 434 -10.51 -31.50 -17.40
C GLU A 434 -10.74 -30.34 -16.40
N ALA A 435 -11.75 -29.51 -16.63
CA ALA A 435 -12.12 -28.43 -15.72
C ALA A 435 -12.49 -28.97 -14.32
N LYS A 436 -13.29 -30.01 -14.24
CA LYS A 436 -13.63 -30.69 -12.97
C LYS A 436 -12.40 -31.22 -12.24
N ARG A 437 -11.52 -31.91 -12.95
CA ARG A 437 -10.27 -32.43 -12.35
C ARG A 437 -9.41 -31.31 -11.80
N LEU A 438 -9.20 -30.20 -12.56
CA LEU A 438 -8.42 -29.07 -12.14
C LEU A 438 -9.05 -28.32 -10.96
N ALA A 439 -10.38 -28.22 -10.91
CA ALA A 439 -11.13 -27.67 -9.78
C ALA A 439 -10.96 -28.51 -8.50
N GLN A 440 -10.98 -29.83 -8.62
CA GLN A 440 -10.74 -30.74 -7.49
C GLN A 440 -9.31 -30.64 -6.98
N ASP A 441 -8.31 -30.63 -7.89
CA ASP A 441 -6.90 -30.42 -7.52
C ASP A 441 -6.70 -29.09 -6.76
N LEU A 442 -7.41 -28.04 -7.19
CA LEU A 442 -7.37 -26.72 -6.52
C LEU A 442 -7.99 -26.76 -5.12
N ALA A 443 -9.10 -27.47 -4.95
CA ALA A 443 -9.77 -27.63 -3.65
C ALA A 443 -8.92 -28.38 -2.62
N GLU A 444 -8.05 -29.29 -3.07
CA GLU A 444 -7.12 -30.03 -2.21
C GLU A 444 -5.86 -29.23 -1.81
N LEU A 445 -5.56 -28.17 -2.54
CA LEU A 445 -4.29 -27.44 -2.37
C LEU A 445 -4.08 -26.89 -0.96
N PRO A 446 -5.08 -26.31 -0.26
CA PRO A 446 -4.90 -25.86 1.12
C PRO A 446 -4.39 -26.97 2.05
N LEU A 447 -4.93 -28.18 1.95
CA LEU A 447 -4.52 -29.31 2.76
C LEU A 447 -3.07 -29.75 2.45
N LYS A 448 -2.67 -29.71 1.17
CA LYS A 448 -1.30 -30.02 0.76
C LYS A 448 -0.30 -29.00 1.30
N ILE A 449 -0.67 -27.71 1.34
CA ILE A 449 0.16 -26.65 1.94
C ILE A 449 0.25 -26.86 3.47
N GLU A 450 -0.86 -27.18 4.15
CA GLU A 450 -0.85 -27.49 5.59
C GLU A 450 0.11 -28.65 5.91
N GLN A 451 0.11 -29.69 5.09
CA GLN A 451 1.03 -30.83 5.25
C GLN A 451 2.50 -30.41 5.10
N LEU A 452 2.83 -29.56 4.12
CA LEU A 452 4.18 -29.03 3.93
C LEU A 452 4.63 -28.18 5.13
N LEU A 453 3.72 -27.40 5.71
CA LEU A 453 4.02 -26.55 6.86
C LEU A 453 4.30 -27.35 8.14
N ASN A 454 3.84 -28.61 8.25
CA ASN A 454 4.18 -29.48 9.36
C ASN A 454 5.68 -29.85 9.40
N ASP A 455 6.38 -29.75 8.28
CA ASP A 455 7.82 -30.01 8.17
C ASP A 455 8.68 -28.73 8.35
N ALA A 456 8.07 -27.61 8.78
CA ALA A 456 8.77 -26.32 8.92
C ALA A 456 9.94 -26.37 9.91
N ASP A 457 9.85 -27.15 10.98
CA ASP A 457 10.92 -27.35 11.96
C ASP A 457 12.19 -27.95 11.32
N LEU A 458 12.02 -28.86 10.36
CA LEU A 458 13.13 -29.42 9.60
C LEU A 458 13.83 -28.36 8.75
N ILE A 459 13.07 -27.45 8.15
CA ILE A 459 13.61 -26.35 7.36
C ILE A 459 14.34 -25.35 8.27
N GLU A 460 13.80 -25.07 9.46
CA GLU A 460 14.46 -24.23 10.46
C GLU A 460 15.80 -24.83 10.89
N GLU A 461 15.86 -26.14 11.19
CA GLU A 461 17.13 -26.80 11.53
C GLU A 461 18.13 -26.74 10.38
N LEU A 462 17.71 -27.04 9.17
CA LEU A 462 18.57 -26.95 7.98
C LEU A 462 19.12 -25.52 7.78
N SER A 463 18.31 -24.50 8.02
CA SER A 463 18.72 -23.10 7.85
C SER A 463 19.90 -22.71 8.74
N LYS A 464 20.09 -23.38 9.88
CA LYS A 464 21.21 -23.15 10.81
C LYS A 464 22.56 -23.53 10.22
N ASP A 465 22.58 -24.42 9.24
CA ASP A 465 23.81 -24.81 8.54
C ASP A 465 24.24 -23.77 7.50
N PHE A 466 23.27 -23.00 6.99
CA PHE A 466 23.48 -22.08 5.88
C PHE A 466 23.49 -20.59 6.24
N PHE A 467 23.24 -20.20 7.49
CA PHE A 467 23.09 -18.79 7.88
C PHE A 467 24.36 -17.93 7.71
N ARG A 468 25.54 -18.56 7.50
CA ARG A 468 26.82 -17.88 7.28
C ARG A 468 27.26 -17.83 5.83
N VAL A 469 26.52 -18.47 4.93
CA VAL A 469 26.86 -18.45 3.48
C VAL A 469 26.53 -17.07 2.91
N GLN A 470 27.34 -16.62 1.97
CA GLN A 470 27.18 -15.28 1.38
C GLN A 470 26.43 -15.31 0.04
N ASP A 471 26.36 -16.48 -0.60
CA ASP A 471 25.78 -16.65 -1.94
C ASP A 471 24.89 -17.88 -1.98
N PHE A 472 23.74 -17.77 -2.69
CA PHE A 472 22.85 -18.87 -3.01
C PHE A 472 22.50 -18.89 -4.50
N LEU A 473 22.37 -20.10 -5.06
CA LEU A 473 21.84 -20.29 -6.39
C LEU A 473 20.44 -20.89 -6.31
N TYR A 474 19.47 -20.21 -6.93
CA TYR A 474 18.12 -20.70 -7.12
C TYR A 474 17.93 -21.18 -8.55
N LEU A 475 17.55 -22.43 -8.73
CA LEU A 475 17.41 -23.07 -10.02
C LEU A 475 15.95 -23.47 -10.26
N GLY A 476 15.41 -23.11 -11.40
CA GLY A 476 14.05 -23.46 -11.81
C GLY A 476 13.92 -23.51 -13.34
N ARG A 477 12.98 -24.32 -13.83
CA ARG A 477 12.65 -24.45 -15.25
C ARG A 477 11.14 -24.53 -15.44
N GLY A 478 10.63 -23.99 -16.56
CA GLY A 478 9.18 -23.92 -16.79
C GLY A 478 8.52 -23.06 -15.73
N ILE A 479 7.38 -23.49 -15.21
CA ILE A 479 6.64 -22.77 -14.14
C ILE A 479 7.43 -22.64 -12.82
N ASN A 480 8.46 -23.46 -12.60
CA ASN A 480 9.32 -23.36 -11.42
C ASN A 480 10.38 -22.25 -11.55
N PHE A 481 10.60 -21.68 -12.74
CA PHE A 481 11.52 -20.56 -12.93
C PHE A 481 11.05 -19.29 -12.17
N PRO A 482 9.81 -18.82 -12.32
CA PRO A 482 9.30 -17.71 -11.49
C PRO A 482 9.35 -17.97 -9.98
N VAL A 483 9.13 -19.23 -9.55
CA VAL A 483 9.20 -19.61 -8.14
C VAL A 483 10.64 -19.53 -7.63
N ALA A 484 11.63 -19.93 -8.44
CA ALA A 484 13.04 -19.77 -8.10
C ALA A 484 13.44 -18.28 -7.99
N LEU A 485 12.95 -17.42 -8.89
CA LEU A 485 13.17 -15.97 -8.83
C LEU A 485 12.55 -15.38 -7.54
N GLU A 486 11.34 -15.80 -7.17
CA GLU A 486 10.69 -15.35 -5.93
C GLU A 486 11.46 -15.79 -4.69
N GLY A 487 11.93 -17.05 -4.64
CA GLY A 487 12.77 -17.53 -3.55
C GLY A 487 14.06 -16.74 -3.40
N ALA A 488 14.74 -16.43 -4.52
CA ALA A 488 15.93 -15.58 -4.54
C ALA A 488 15.61 -14.15 -4.04
N LEU A 489 14.48 -13.57 -4.49
CA LEU A 489 14.04 -12.27 -4.01
C LEU A 489 13.80 -12.28 -2.51
N LYS A 490 13.09 -13.28 -1.96
CA LYS A 490 12.81 -13.38 -0.52
C LYS A 490 14.09 -13.45 0.31
N LEU A 491 15.04 -14.28 -0.09
CA LEU A 491 16.32 -14.37 0.62
C LEU A 491 17.08 -13.04 0.59
N LYS A 492 17.15 -12.41 -0.57
CA LYS A 492 17.83 -11.14 -0.79
C LYS A 492 17.20 -9.99 0.03
N GLU A 493 15.87 -9.88 0.04
CA GLU A 493 15.15 -8.82 0.77
C GLU A 493 15.35 -8.89 2.28
N ILE A 494 15.44 -10.10 2.85
CA ILE A 494 15.42 -10.31 4.30
C ILE A 494 16.83 -10.36 4.87
N SER A 495 17.77 -11.01 4.17
CA SER A 495 19.09 -11.34 4.71
C SER A 495 20.23 -10.54 4.07
N TYR A 496 20.00 -9.88 2.93
CA TYR A 496 21.02 -9.26 2.08
C TYR A 496 22.08 -10.23 1.55
N ILE A 497 21.82 -11.53 1.62
CA ILE A 497 22.64 -12.56 0.97
C ILE A 497 22.44 -12.47 -0.55
N HIS A 498 23.50 -12.64 -1.32
CA HIS A 498 23.40 -12.71 -2.77
C HIS A 498 22.62 -13.96 -3.20
N ALA A 499 21.56 -13.75 -3.98
CA ALA A 499 20.69 -14.82 -4.45
C ALA A 499 20.18 -14.57 -5.87
#